data_3da1c4976cd60aff3ec38ac48881e233
#
_entry.id   3da1c4976cd60aff3ec38ac48881e233
#
_cell.length_a   1.000
_cell.length_b   1.000
_cell.length_c   1.000
_cell.angle_alpha   90.00
_cell.angle_beta   90.00
_cell.angle_gamma   90.00
#
_symmetry.space_group_name_H-M   'P 1'
#
loop_
_entity.id
_entity.type
_entity.pdbx_description
1 polymer ?
#
loop_
_entity_poly.entity_id
_entity_poly.type
_entity_poly.pdbx_seq_one_letter_code
_entity_poly.pdbx_strand_id
1 'polypeptide(L)'
;MRCADEASRAPKFPPPPHPTYSIDTVVRAALDEDVGDVGDVSSLSTIPADTRSTATLLAKATGTLAGEHLSSVVLAAVDPALEVEWMKRDGDRIERGEIFMRVTGNARSILRAERVVLNFMQRMSGIATMTRAYADAAAPATMLETRKTVPGLRVIDKWAVLIGGGKNHRIGLFDMVMIKDNHIAAAGGISNAVEACEKYLLERGLSDVKIEVEARTMDEVRTVIDLLDDPNVVTKSVTRLMLDNMSIDDMKTAVALVAGRVDTEASGNVTLDTVHDIGQTGVTYISSGALTHSVSALDISLNIDV
;
A
#
# COMPACT_ATOMS: atom_id res chain seq x y z
N MET A 1 -21.17 -16.95 -8.47
CA MET A 1 -21.86 -15.90 -7.68
C MET A 1 -21.99 -14.66 -8.55
N ARG A 2 -23.02 -13.82 -8.41
CA ARG A 2 -23.08 -12.56 -9.17
C ARG A 2 -21.95 -11.64 -8.71
N CYS A 3 -21.35 -10.88 -9.63
CA CYS A 3 -20.26 -9.95 -9.28
C CYS A 3 -20.72 -8.85 -8.32
N ALA A 4 -22.01 -8.45 -8.36
CA ALA A 4 -22.59 -7.55 -7.38
C ALA A 4 -22.54 -8.11 -5.94
N ASP A 5 -22.74 -9.40 -5.76
CA ASP A 5 -22.65 -10.06 -4.46
C ASP A 5 -21.20 -10.15 -3.97
N GLU A 6 -20.25 -10.46 -4.86
CA GLU A 6 -18.81 -10.46 -4.52
C GLU A 6 -18.30 -9.04 -4.22
N ALA A 7 -18.71 -8.02 -4.98
CA ALA A 7 -18.34 -6.64 -4.72
C ALA A 7 -18.88 -6.10 -3.39
N SER A 8 -20.03 -6.62 -2.92
CA SER A 8 -20.61 -6.27 -1.61
C SER A 8 -20.03 -7.04 -0.43
N ARG A 9 -19.25 -8.10 -0.70
CA ARG A 9 -18.61 -8.92 0.33
C ARG A 9 -17.46 -8.15 0.98
N ALA A 10 -17.31 -8.27 2.31
CA ALA A 10 -16.16 -7.70 3.00
C ALA A 10 -14.85 -8.33 2.48
N PRO A 11 -13.86 -7.52 2.07
CA PRO A 11 -12.58 -8.04 1.61
C PRO A 11 -11.80 -8.70 2.75
N LYS A 12 -11.00 -9.72 2.44
CA LYS A 12 -10.10 -10.39 3.39
C LYS A 12 -9.11 -9.41 4.03
N PHE A 13 -8.63 -8.46 3.25
CA PHE A 13 -7.83 -7.34 3.68
C PHE A 13 -8.60 -6.06 3.38
N PRO A 14 -9.11 -5.32 4.37
CA PRO A 14 -9.82 -4.07 4.11
C PRO A 14 -8.86 -3.00 3.57
N PRO A 15 -9.32 -2.14 2.65
CA PRO A 15 -8.52 -1.01 2.21
C PRO A 15 -8.21 -0.08 3.38
N PRO A 16 -7.04 0.59 3.38
CA PRO A 16 -6.73 1.57 4.42
C PRO A 16 -7.73 2.71 4.40
N PRO A 17 -8.19 3.18 5.57
CA PRO A 17 -9.18 4.26 5.66
C PRO A 17 -8.59 5.57 5.15
N HIS A 18 -9.41 6.35 4.45
CA HIS A 18 -9.06 7.69 3.98
C HIS A 18 -10.28 8.61 4.06
N PRO A 19 -10.16 9.85 4.58
CA PRO A 19 -11.33 10.71 4.84
C PRO A 19 -12.05 11.18 3.58
N THR A 20 -11.39 11.25 2.43
CA THR A 20 -11.92 11.82 1.19
C THR A 20 -11.75 10.93 -0.04
N TYR A 21 -11.14 9.73 0.11
CA TYR A 21 -10.92 8.82 -1.01
C TYR A 21 -12.08 7.84 -1.15
N SER A 22 -12.56 7.69 -2.38
CA SER A 22 -13.59 6.71 -2.72
C SER A 22 -13.05 5.75 -3.80
N ILE A 23 -13.08 4.45 -3.53
CA ILE A 23 -12.75 3.40 -4.51
C ILE A 23 -13.69 3.50 -5.71
N ASP A 24 -14.98 3.70 -5.49
CA ASP A 24 -15.96 3.83 -6.58
C ASP A 24 -15.64 5.00 -7.53
N THR A 25 -15.16 6.12 -6.97
CA THR A 25 -14.77 7.29 -7.79
C THR A 25 -13.57 6.94 -8.67
N VAL A 26 -12.58 6.23 -8.14
CA VAL A 26 -11.38 5.82 -8.89
C VAL A 26 -11.74 4.79 -9.96
N VAL A 27 -12.58 3.82 -9.64
CA VAL A 27 -13.06 2.81 -10.59
C VAL A 27 -13.84 3.47 -11.74
N ARG A 28 -14.75 4.38 -11.42
CA ARG A 28 -15.50 5.12 -12.47
C ARG A 28 -14.58 5.93 -13.36
N ALA A 29 -13.64 6.68 -12.78
CA ALA A 29 -12.69 7.48 -13.55
C ALA A 29 -11.83 6.61 -14.49
N ALA A 30 -11.41 5.42 -14.04
CA ALA A 30 -10.65 4.48 -14.87
C ALA A 30 -11.50 3.87 -16.02
N LEU A 31 -12.79 3.58 -15.74
CA LEU A 31 -13.72 3.10 -16.77
C LEU A 31 -14.05 4.21 -17.79
N ASP A 32 -14.24 5.44 -17.34
CA ASP A 32 -14.52 6.60 -18.21
C ASP A 32 -13.32 6.93 -19.10
N GLU A 33 -12.08 6.82 -18.55
CA GLU A 33 -10.84 6.99 -19.31
C GLU A 33 -10.73 6.01 -20.48
N ASP A 34 -11.13 4.74 -20.25
CA ASP A 34 -10.99 3.66 -21.25
C ASP A 34 -12.10 3.68 -22.30
N VAL A 35 -13.31 4.07 -21.93
CA VAL A 35 -14.52 3.97 -22.79
C VAL A 35 -14.84 5.29 -23.51
N GLY A 36 -14.53 6.42 -22.92
CA GLY A 36 -14.90 7.74 -23.45
C GLY A 36 -16.40 7.88 -23.68
N ASP A 37 -16.77 8.77 -24.62
CA ASP A 37 -18.17 9.05 -24.95
C ASP A 37 -18.79 8.05 -25.96
N VAL A 38 -17.96 7.30 -26.69
CA VAL A 38 -18.38 6.44 -27.81
C VAL A 38 -18.58 4.99 -27.40
N GLY A 39 -17.90 4.55 -26.37
CA GLY A 39 -17.91 3.15 -25.94
C GLY A 39 -16.86 2.29 -26.62
N ASP A 40 -16.83 0.98 -26.31
CA ASP A 40 -15.94 0.01 -26.94
C ASP A 40 -16.39 -0.28 -28.39
N VAL A 41 -15.85 0.51 -29.31
CA VAL A 41 -16.22 0.43 -30.74
C VAL A 41 -15.91 -0.94 -31.36
N SER A 42 -14.89 -1.63 -30.86
CA SER A 42 -14.51 -2.96 -31.31
C SER A 42 -15.60 -3.98 -30.96
N SER A 43 -15.94 -4.09 -29.69
CA SER A 43 -17.00 -5.02 -29.26
C SER A 43 -18.38 -4.64 -29.80
N LEU A 44 -18.69 -3.32 -29.87
CA LEU A 44 -19.97 -2.85 -30.39
C LEU A 44 -20.17 -3.19 -31.88
N SER A 45 -19.10 -3.18 -32.68
CA SER A 45 -19.15 -3.43 -34.11
C SER A 45 -19.05 -4.92 -34.50
N THR A 46 -18.38 -5.74 -33.66
CA THR A 46 -18.05 -7.13 -34.03
C THR A 46 -18.83 -8.20 -33.30
N ILE A 47 -19.39 -7.90 -32.13
CA ILE A 47 -20.05 -8.88 -31.27
C ILE A 47 -21.56 -8.57 -31.19
N PRO A 48 -22.48 -9.53 -31.45
CA PRO A 48 -23.90 -9.32 -31.20
C PRO A 48 -24.20 -8.94 -29.73
N ALA A 49 -25.22 -8.11 -29.49
CA ALA A 49 -25.50 -7.53 -28.20
C ALA A 49 -25.88 -8.58 -27.13
N ASP A 50 -26.45 -9.68 -27.51
CA ASP A 50 -26.93 -10.78 -26.67
C ASP A 50 -25.91 -11.91 -26.50
N THR A 51 -24.71 -11.78 -27.09
CA THR A 51 -23.67 -12.81 -27.02
C THR A 51 -23.23 -13.00 -25.56
N ARG A 52 -23.36 -14.25 -25.10
CA ARG A 52 -22.81 -14.67 -23.78
C ARG A 52 -21.50 -15.40 -23.99
N SER A 53 -20.59 -15.22 -23.07
CA SER A 53 -19.29 -15.91 -23.07
C SER A 53 -18.81 -16.17 -21.65
N THR A 54 -17.78 -16.99 -21.55
CA THR A 54 -16.99 -17.19 -20.34
C THR A 54 -15.56 -16.74 -20.64
N ALA A 55 -14.94 -16.08 -19.66
CA ALA A 55 -13.52 -15.72 -19.72
C ALA A 55 -12.81 -16.14 -18.44
N THR A 56 -11.51 -16.39 -18.55
CA THR A 56 -10.66 -16.78 -17.43
C THR A 56 -9.52 -15.80 -17.24
N LEU A 57 -9.16 -15.50 -15.99
CA LEU A 57 -7.91 -14.83 -15.64
C LEU A 57 -6.83 -15.87 -15.38
N LEU A 58 -5.74 -15.73 -16.13
CA LEU A 58 -4.58 -16.62 -16.13
C LEU A 58 -3.34 -15.88 -15.66
N ALA A 59 -2.63 -16.43 -14.69
CA ALA A 59 -1.33 -15.92 -14.26
C ALA A 59 -0.26 -16.26 -15.33
N LYS A 60 0.42 -15.25 -15.85
CA LYS A 60 1.55 -15.40 -16.79
C LYS A 60 2.89 -15.41 -16.05
N ALA A 61 2.88 -15.04 -14.78
CA ALA A 61 4.04 -15.06 -13.88
C ALA A 61 3.63 -15.54 -12.48
N THR A 62 4.58 -16.06 -11.71
CA THR A 62 4.37 -16.45 -10.32
C THR A 62 4.42 -15.21 -9.43
N GLY A 63 3.50 -15.11 -8.44
CA GLY A 63 3.47 -13.98 -7.52
C GLY A 63 2.39 -14.11 -6.44
N THR A 64 2.13 -13.00 -5.76
CA THR A 64 1.06 -12.85 -4.77
C THR A 64 -0.12 -12.15 -5.42
N LEU A 65 -1.29 -12.78 -5.43
CA LEU A 65 -2.52 -12.19 -5.97
C LEU A 65 -2.97 -11.02 -5.11
N ALA A 66 -3.30 -9.89 -5.76
CA ALA A 66 -3.92 -8.75 -5.11
C ALA A 66 -4.86 -8.03 -6.08
N GLY A 67 -6.00 -7.54 -5.56
CA GLY A 67 -7.02 -6.83 -6.34
C GLY A 67 -8.25 -7.66 -6.65
N GLU A 68 -8.47 -8.80 -6.02
CA GLU A 68 -9.68 -9.62 -6.14
C GLU A 68 -10.94 -8.80 -5.89
N HIS A 69 -11.01 -8.16 -4.72
CA HIS A 69 -12.17 -7.36 -4.35
C HIS A 69 -12.35 -6.14 -5.28
N LEU A 70 -11.27 -5.42 -5.58
CA LEU A 70 -11.32 -4.26 -6.48
C LEU A 70 -11.79 -4.66 -7.88
N SER A 71 -11.34 -5.81 -8.40
CA SER A 71 -11.79 -6.34 -9.69
C SER A 71 -13.28 -6.69 -9.68
N SER A 72 -13.79 -7.23 -8.58
CA SER A 72 -15.23 -7.47 -8.40
C SER A 72 -16.04 -6.17 -8.43
N VAL A 73 -15.51 -5.09 -7.85
CA VAL A 73 -16.12 -3.73 -7.91
C VAL A 73 -16.12 -3.21 -9.36
N VAL A 74 -15.03 -3.37 -10.10
CA VAL A 74 -14.96 -2.95 -11.52
C VAL A 74 -15.98 -3.72 -12.36
N LEU A 75 -16.02 -5.04 -12.23
CA LEU A 75 -16.96 -5.90 -12.96
C LEU A 75 -18.41 -5.53 -12.66
N ALA A 76 -18.74 -5.32 -11.37
CA ALA A 76 -20.08 -4.91 -10.95
C ALA A 76 -20.47 -3.52 -11.46
N ALA A 77 -19.51 -2.59 -11.55
CA ALA A 77 -19.72 -1.25 -12.09
C ALA A 77 -20.03 -1.27 -13.61
N VAL A 78 -19.46 -2.25 -14.34
CA VAL A 78 -19.72 -2.44 -15.78
C VAL A 78 -21.04 -3.17 -16.00
N ASP A 79 -21.25 -4.30 -15.35
CA ASP A 79 -22.46 -5.12 -15.48
C ASP A 79 -22.68 -5.98 -14.23
N PRO A 80 -23.63 -5.62 -13.35
CA PRO A 80 -23.89 -6.36 -12.11
C PRO A 80 -24.45 -7.77 -12.33
N ALA A 81 -24.87 -8.11 -13.56
CA ALA A 81 -25.38 -9.44 -13.90
C ALA A 81 -24.29 -10.46 -14.26
N LEU A 82 -23.04 -10.03 -14.40
CA LEU A 82 -21.91 -10.95 -14.61
C LEU A 82 -21.80 -11.91 -13.41
N GLU A 83 -21.42 -13.15 -13.71
CA GLU A 83 -21.21 -14.20 -12.73
C GLU A 83 -19.69 -14.40 -12.56
N VAL A 84 -19.18 -14.35 -11.34
CA VAL A 84 -17.75 -14.45 -11.02
C VAL A 84 -17.50 -15.64 -10.11
N GLU A 85 -16.47 -16.40 -10.42
CA GLU A 85 -15.96 -17.50 -9.60
C GLU A 85 -14.47 -17.27 -9.32
N TRP A 86 -14.13 -16.96 -8.07
CA TRP A 86 -12.76 -16.82 -7.61
C TRP A 86 -12.24 -18.14 -7.05
N MET A 87 -11.17 -18.68 -7.65
CA MET A 87 -10.46 -19.88 -7.19
C MET A 87 -9.30 -19.55 -6.24
N LYS A 88 -8.82 -18.30 -6.29
CA LYS A 88 -7.81 -17.74 -5.38
C LYS A 88 -8.30 -16.40 -4.83
N ARG A 89 -7.74 -15.99 -3.72
CA ARG A 89 -8.11 -14.78 -2.98
C ARG A 89 -6.89 -13.86 -2.76
N ASP A 90 -7.15 -12.61 -2.42
CA ASP A 90 -6.09 -11.67 -2.06
C ASP A 90 -5.12 -12.27 -1.04
N GLY A 91 -3.83 -12.17 -1.32
CA GLY A 91 -2.73 -12.69 -0.53
C GLY A 91 -2.34 -14.15 -0.84
N ASP A 92 -3.11 -14.84 -1.68
CA ASP A 92 -2.75 -16.20 -2.10
C ASP A 92 -1.60 -16.14 -3.12
N ARG A 93 -0.74 -17.15 -3.06
CA ARG A 93 0.28 -17.37 -4.10
C ARG A 93 -0.37 -17.94 -5.35
N ILE A 94 -0.04 -17.37 -6.49
CA ILE A 94 -0.42 -17.86 -7.82
C ILE A 94 0.82 -18.24 -8.61
N GLU A 95 0.70 -19.31 -9.40
CA GLU A 95 1.80 -19.84 -10.21
C GLU A 95 1.55 -19.56 -11.70
N ARG A 96 2.65 -19.44 -12.46
CA ARG A 96 2.55 -19.28 -13.90
C ARG A 96 1.74 -20.41 -14.55
N GLY A 97 0.73 -20.06 -15.34
CA GLY A 97 -0.19 -21.00 -15.99
C GLY A 97 -1.42 -21.34 -15.15
N GLU A 98 -1.56 -20.80 -13.95
CA GLU A 98 -2.71 -21.04 -13.07
C GLU A 98 -3.88 -20.14 -13.43
N ILE A 99 -5.06 -20.72 -13.62
CA ILE A 99 -6.33 -20.01 -13.74
C ILE A 99 -6.83 -19.76 -12.31
N PHE A 100 -7.09 -18.50 -11.96
CA PHE A 100 -7.49 -18.13 -10.61
C PHE A 100 -8.85 -17.42 -10.53
N MET A 101 -9.45 -17.07 -11.68
CA MET A 101 -10.80 -16.51 -11.74
C MET A 101 -11.48 -16.89 -13.06
N ARG A 102 -12.80 -17.06 -13.00
CA ARG A 102 -13.67 -17.20 -14.17
C ARG A 102 -14.80 -16.17 -14.08
N VAL A 103 -15.12 -15.54 -15.21
CA VAL A 103 -16.27 -14.64 -15.34
C VAL A 103 -17.15 -15.08 -16.50
N THR A 104 -18.47 -15.13 -16.27
CA THR A 104 -19.45 -15.56 -17.28
C THR A 104 -20.56 -14.51 -17.40
N GLY A 105 -20.94 -14.17 -18.61
CA GLY A 105 -22.01 -13.22 -18.86
C GLY A 105 -21.99 -12.62 -20.26
N ASN A 106 -22.45 -11.38 -20.39
CA ASN A 106 -22.43 -10.67 -21.67
C ASN A 106 -20.99 -10.43 -22.13
N ALA A 107 -20.67 -10.88 -23.36
CA ALA A 107 -19.30 -10.81 -23.91
C ALA A 107 -18.78 -9.36 -24.02
N ARG A 108 -19.67 -8.41 -24.42
CA ARG A 108 -19.30 -6.99 -24.51
C ARG A 108 -18.98 -6.41 -23.14
N SER A 109 -19.73 -6.81 -22.09
CA SER A 109 -19.48 -6.37 -20.70
C SER A 109 -18.15 -6.90 -20.20
N ILE A 110 -17.82 -8.17 -20.46
CA ILE A 110 -16.54 -8.79 -20.06
C ILE A 110 -15.37 -8.03 -20.70
N LEU A 111 -15.41 -7.82 -22.02
CA LEU A 111 -14.33 -7.13 -22.75
C LEU A 111 -14.18 -5.66 -22.34
N ARG A 112 -15.30 -4.98 -22.09
CA ARG A 112 -15.27 -3.59 -21.57
C ARG A 112 -14.60 -3.49 -20.20
N ALA A 113 -14.73 -4.48 -19.33
CA ALA A 113 -14.11 -4.50 -18.02
C ALA A 113 -12.64 -4.94 -18.06
N GLU A 114 -12.24 -5.72 -19.05
CA GLU A 114 -10.95 -6.44 -19.11
C GLU A 114 -9.77 -5.57 -18.79
N ARG A 115 -9.57 -4.47 -19.51
CA ARG A 115 -8.35 -3.67 -19.39
C ARG A 115 -8.24 -3.00 -18.02
N VAL A 116 -9.34 -2.48 -17.50
CA VAL A 116 -9.37 -1.80 -16.18
C VAL A 116 -9.14 -2.82 -15.05
N VAL A 117 -9.75 -4.00 -15.11
CA VAL A 117 -9.49 -5.12 -14.18
C VAL A 117 -8.01 -5.49 -14.22
N LEU A 118 -7.44 -5.72 -15.40
CA LEU A 118 -6.04 -6.11 -15.55
C LEU A 118 -5.08 -5.02 -15.05
N ASN A 119 -5.34 -3.75 -15.35
CA ASN A 119 -4.47 -2.65 -14.93
C ASN A 119 -4.37 -2.54 -13.41
N PHE A 120 -5.50 -2.62 -12.69
CA PHE A 120 -5.48 -2.61 -11.23
C PHE A 120 -4.84 -3.88 -10.66
N MET A 121 -5.26 -5.04 -11.13
CA MET A 121 -4.83 -6.33 -10.58
C MET A 121 -3.34 -6.60 -10.81
N GLN A 122 -2.83 -6.32 -12.01
CA GLN A 122 -1.42 -6.48 -12.34
C GLN A 122 -0.53 -5.57 -11.48
N ARG A 123 -0.94 -4.29 -11.28
CA ARG A 123 -0.23 -3.36 -10.40
C ARG A 123 -0.29 -3.80 -8.96
N MET A 124 -1.46 -4.09 -8.43
CA MET A 124 -1.63 -4.52 -7.03
C MET A 124 -0.88 -5.81 -6.74
N SER A 125 -0.97 -6.80 -7.64
CA SER A 125 -0.24 -8.07 -7.48
C SER A 125 1.28 -7.88 -7.59
N GLY A 126 1.75 -6.95 -8.42
CA GLY A 126 3.17 -6.58 -8.46
C GLY A 126 3.66 -6.00 -7.13
N ILE A 127 2.90 -5.04 -6.56
CA ILE A 127 3.17 -4.45 -5.23
C ILE A 127 3.15 -5.53 -4.15
N ALA A 128 2.11 -6.38 -4.11
CA ALA A 128 1.96 -7.43 -3.12
C ALA A 128 3.09 -8.47 -3.21
N THR A 129 3.52 -8.83 -4.43
CA THR A 129 4.62 -9.76 -4.67
C THR A 129 5.95 -9.20 -4.16
N MET A 130 6.25 -7.94 -4.49
CA MET A 130 7.44 -7.25 -4.00
C MET A 130 7.39 -7.12 -2.48
N THR A 131 6.27 -6.69 -1.94
CA THR A 131 6.09 -6.53 -0.48
C THR A 131 6.31 -7.84 0.25
N ARG A 132 5.79 -8.96 -0.27
CA ARG A 132 5.99 -10.29 0.31
C ARG A 132 7.48 -10.63 0.39
N ALA A 133 8.22 -10.44 -0.70
CA ALA A 133 9.65 -10.72 -0.73
C ALA A 133 10.42 -9.87 0.29
N TYR A 134 10.10 -8.57 0.39
CA TYR A 134 10.72 -7.69 1.39
C TYR A 134 10.31 -8.06 2.81
N ALA A 135 9.05 -8.37 3.08
CA ALA A 135 8.55 -8.71 4.41
C ALA A 135 9.18 -10.03 4.93
N ASP A 136 9.30 -11.02 4.06
CA ASP A 136 9.93 -12.30 4.40
C ASP A 136 11.44 -12.12 4.69
N ALA A 137 12.13 -11.26 3.94
CA ALA A 137 13.55 -10.97 4.14
C ALA A 137 13.81 -10.05 5.35
N ALA A 138 12.91 -9.13 5.66
CA ALA A 138 13.04 -8.16 6.75
C ALA A 138 12.84 -8.75 8.15
N ALA A 139 12.25 -9.93 8.26
CA ALA A 139 11.88 -10.50 9.56
C ALA A 139 13.08 -10.52 10.55
N PRO A 140 12.88 -10.12 11.82
CA PRO A 140 11.60 -9.88 12.50
C PRO A 140 11.01 -8.46 12.33
N ALA A 141 11.71 -7.51 11.67
CA ALA A 141 11.19 -6.17 11.45
C ALA A 141 9.97 -6.17 10.52
N THR A 142 9.09 -5.18 10.68
CA THR A 142 7.90 -5.04 9.84
C THR A 142 8.16 -4.06 8.70
N MET A 143 7.83 -4.47 7.46
CA MET A 143 7.93 -3.59 6.29
C MET A 143 6.80 -2.58 6.22
N LEU A 144 7.16 -1.34 5.91
CA LEU A 144 6.25 -0.24 5.61
C LEU A 144 6.51 0.31 4.21
N GLU A 145 5.47 0.76 3.54
CA GLU A 145 5.62 1.63 2.38
C GLU A 145 5.76 3.11 2.82
N THR A 146 5.74 4.01 1.86
CA THR A 146 5.85 5.46 2.07
C THR A 146 4.69 6.21 1.39
N ARG A 147 4.82 7.53 1.23
CA ARG A 147 3.91 8.33 0.39
C ARG A 147 4.37 8.44 -1.07
N LYS A 148 5.42 7.71 -1.47
CA LYS A 148 5.89 7.63 -2.87
C LYS A 148 5.03 6.65 -3.66
N THR A 149 3.76 7.00 -3.86
CA THR A 149 2.73 6.24 -4.58
C THR A 149 2.35 6.93 -5.88
N VAL A 150 1.70 6.23 -6.79
CA VAL A 150 1.13 6.86 -7.98
C VAL A 150 0.05 7.86 -7.56
N PRO A 151 0.08 9.10 -8.10
CA PRO A 151 -0.97 10.07 -7.84
C PRO A 151 -2.37 9.51 -8.14
N GLY A 152 -3.31 9.73 -7.20
CA GLY A 152 -4.66 9.21 -7.31
C GLY A 152 -4.85 7.74 -6.89
N LEU A 153 -3.77 6.93 -6.80
CA LEU A 153 -3.86 5.50 -6.44
C LEU A 153 -3.30 5.16 -5.05
N ARG A 154 -3.06 6.15 -4.18
CA ARG A 154 -2.42 5.91 -2.87
C ARG A 154 -3.09 4.84 -2.03
N VAL A 155 -4.40 4.87 -1.90
CA VAL A 155 -5.15 3.88 -1.13
C VAL A 155 -5.00 2.49 -1.72
N ILE A 156 -5.04 2.38 -3.05
CA ILE A 156 -4.89 1.10 -3.79
C ILE A 156 -3.48 0.55 -3.64
N ASP A 157 -2.44 1.39 -3.81
CA ASP A 157 -1.04 0.99 -3.63
C ASP A 157 -0.77 0.49 -2.20
N LYS A 158 -1.25 1.24 -1.20
CA LYS A 158 -1.11 0.88 0.22
C LYS A 158 -1.93 -0.36 0.59
N TRP A 159 -3.08 -0.53 -0.03
CA TRP A 159 -3.88 -1.75 0.14
C TRP A 159 -3.13 -2.98 -0.37
N ALA A 160 -2.50 -2.88 -1.52
CA ALA A 160 -1.67 -3.97 -2.06
C ALA A 160 -0.48 -4.32 -1.15
N VAL A 161 0.10 -3.34 -0.45
CA VAL A 161 1.15 -3.58 0.57
C VAL A 161 0.60 -4.40 1.74
N LEU A 162 -0.61 -4.10 2.25
CA LEU A 162 -1.26 -4.92 3.29
C LEU A 162 -1.47 -6.35 2.83
N ILE A 163 -1.94 -6.54 1.60
CA ILE A 163 -2.15 -7.86 0.99
C ILE A 163 -0.83 -8.62 0.88
N GLY A 164 0.26 -7.92 0.56
CA GLY A 164 1.61 -8.49 0.49
C GLY A 164 2.25 -8.85 1.83
N GLY A 165 1.62 -8.47 2.97
CA GLY A 165 2.12 -8.77 4.32
C GLY A 165 2.93 -7.66 4.97
N GLY A 166 3.01 -6.48 4.35
CA GLY A 166 3.49 -5.25 4.99
C GLY A 166 2.43 -4.59 5.86
N LYS A 167 2.77 -3.44 6.43
CA LYS A 167 1.85 -2.53 7.11
C LYS A 167 1.90 -1.16 6.47
N ASN A 168 0.86 -0.35 6.69
CA ASN A 168 0.84 1.00 6.16
C ASN A 168 1.57 1.98 7.09
N HIS A 169 2.42 2.81 6.51
CA HIS A 169 2.84 4.07 7.08
C HIS A 169 1.70 5.09 6.92
N ARG A 170 1.86 6.30 7.44
CA ARG A 170 0.85 7.36 7.32
C ARG A 170 0.27 7.46 5.90
N ILE A 171 -1.03 7.63 5.84
CA ILE A 171 -1.77 7.73 4.57
C ILE A 171 -1.53 9.09 3.91
N GLY A 172 -1.47 10.15 4.70
CA GLY A 172 -1.36 11.50 4.21
C GLY A 172 -0.47 12.39 5.08
N LEU A 173 -0.79 13.66 5.10
CA LEU A 173 -0.15 14.65 5.99
C LEU A 173 -0.99 14.91 7.25
N PHE A 174 -2.12 14.24 7.37
CA PHE A 174 -3.16 14.51 8.37
C PHE A 174 -3.22 13.45 9.48
N ASP A 175 -2.72 12.26 9.28
CA ASP A 175 -2.90 11.12 10.19
C ASP A 175 -1.67 10.81 11.06
N MET A 176 -0.52 11.44 10.77
CA MET A 176 0.70 11.33 11.58
C MET A 176 1.62 12.51 11.31
N VAL A 177 2.15 13.14 12.34
CA VAL A 177 3.24 14.11 12.23
C VAL A 177 4.54 13.35 11.94
N MET A 178 5.32 13.85 10.99
CA MET A 178 6.69 13.40 10.72
C MET A 178 7.60 14.63 10.71
N ILE A 179 8.41 14.76 11.73
CA ILE A 179 9.38 15.85 11.89
C ILE A 179 10.64 15.43 11.14
N LYS A 180 10.93 16.11 10.05
CA LYS A 180 12.08 15.87 9.18
C LYS A 180 13.13 16.97 9.31
N ASP A 181 14.31 16.75 8.72
CA ASP A 181 15.43 17.67 8.67
C ASP A 181 15.03 19.14 8.40
N ASN A 182 14.19 19.38 7.39
CA ASN A 182 13.71 20.73 7.07
C ASN A 182 12.80 21.33 8.18
N HIS A 183 12.02 20.50 8.86
CA HIS A 183 11.20 20.94 9.98
C HIS A 183 12.09 21.28 11.20
N ILE A 184 13.09 20.44 11.46
CA ILE A 184 14.06 20.61 12.54
C ILE A 184 14.85 21.92 12.33
N ALA A 185 15.36 22.12 11.11
CA ALA A 185 16.10 23.34 10.77
C ALA A 185 15.24 24.61 10.90
N ALA A 186 14.00 24.56 10.39
CA ALA A 186 13.08 25.70 10.47
C ALA A 186 12.62 26.02 11.92
N ALA A 187 12.51 25.00 12.77
CA ALA A 187 12.13 25.18 14.18
C ALA A 187 13.31 25.59 15.08
N GLY A 188 14.55 25.51 14.58
CA GLY A 188 15.75 25.81 15.36
C GLY A 188 16.21 24.66 16.27
N GLY A 189 15.84 23.41 15.94
CA GLY A 189 16.28 22.19 16.62
C GLY A 189 15.16 21.20 16.88
N ILE A 190 15.55 19.96 17.24
CA ILE A 190 14.62 18.85 17.47
C ILE A 190 13.69 19.17 18.65
N SER A 191 14.23 19.66 19.76
CA SER A 191 13.44 20.00 20.96
C SER A 191 12.33 20.99 20.65
N ASN A 192 12.67 22.10 19.99
CA ASN A 192 11.71 23.12 19.59
C ASN A 192 10.62 22.55 18.65
N ALA A 193 11.02 21.68 17.69
CA ALA A 193 10.09 21.07 16.77
C ALA A 193 9.10 20.14 17.47
N VAL A 194 9.57 19.29 18.39
CA VAL A 194 8.74 18.36 19.17
C VAL A 194 7.78 19.13 20.07
N GLU A 195 8.29 20.09 20.87
CA GLU A 195 7.46 20.90 21.77
C GLU A 195 6.37 21.69 21.01
N ALA A 196 6.72 22.29 19.87
CA ALA A 196 5.75 23.00 19.03
C ALA A 196 4.66 22.05 18.48
N CYS A 197 5.03 20.83 18.09
CA CYS A 197 4.08 19.82 17.63
C CYS A 197 3.15 19.35 18.75
N GLU A 198 3.68 18.98 19.90
CA GLU A 198 2.88 18.55 21.06
C GLU A 198 1.87 19.64 21.49
N LYS A 199 2.34 20.90 21.56
CA LYS A 199 1.48 22.04 21.83
C LYS A 199 0.36 22.18 20.80
N TYR A 200 0.69 22.11 19.51
CA TYR A 200 -0.28 22.21 18.43
C TYR A 200 -1.33 21.09 18.49
N LEU A 201 -0.91 19.84 18.72
CA LEU A 201 -1.81 18.70 18.83
C LEU A 201 -2.77 18.87 20.01
N LEU A 202 -2.26 19.31 21.15
CA LEU A 202 -3.06 19.58 22.35
C LEU A 202 -4.08 20.69 22.10
N GLU A 203 -3.67 21.85 21.56
CA GLU A 203 -4.54 22.98 21.27
C GLU A 203 -5.64 22.67 20.26
N ARG A 204 -5.39 21.72 19.34
CA ARG A 204 -6.35 21.27 18.32
C ARG A 204 -7.19 20.07 18.74
N GLY A 205 -6.97 19.48 19.90
CA GLY A 205 -7.66 18.28 20.34
C GLY A 205 -7.33 17.05 19.49
N LEU A 206 -6.13 17.00 18.89
CA LEU A 206 -5.65 15.91 18.01
C LEU A 206 -4.80 14.89 18.79
N SER A 207 -5.26 14.45 19.94
CA SER A 207 -4.52 13.56 20.86
C SER A 207 -4.17 12.18 20.27
N ASP A 208 -4.87 11.75 19.24
CA ASP A 208 -4.65 10.46 18.60
C ASP A 208 -3.57 10.51 17.49
N VAL A 209 -3.22 11.71 17.04
CA VAL A 209 -2.17 11.92 16.04
C VAL A 209 -0.81 11.70 16.67
N LYS A 210 -0.04 10.77 16.14
CA LYS A 210 1.30 10.41 16.64
C LYS A 210 2.37 11.24 15.97
N ILE A 211 3.52 11.34 16.64
CA ILE A 211 4.71 12.04 16.14
C ILE A 211 5.81 11.00 15.87
N GLU A 212 6.38 11.08 14.69
CA GLU A 212 7.62 10.43 14.32
C GLU A 212 8.70 11.50 14.11
N VAL A 213 9.89 11.27 14.68
CA VAL A 213 11.04 12.17 14.55
C VAL A 213 12.11 11.48 13.69
N GLU A 214 12.59 12.15 12.66
CA GLU A 214 13.70 11.70 11.82
C GLU A 214 15.04 12.13 12.47
N ALA A 215 15.97 11.18 12.60
CA ALA A 215 17.34 11.42 13.03
C ALA A 215 18.32 10.83 12.01
N ARG A 216 19.36 11.60 11.68
CA ARG A 216 20.42 11.24 10.73
C ARG A 216 21.76 10.97 11.38
N THR A 217 21.90 11.37 12.64
CA THR A 217 23.14 11.25 13.41
C THR A 217 22.86 10.68 14.79
N MET A 218 23.87 10.04 15.38
CA MET A 218 23.77 9.54 16.76
C MET A 218 23.56 10.65 17.79
N ASP A 219 23.99 11.87 17.51
CA ASP A 219 23.76 13.03 18.41
C ASP A 219 22.28 13.45 18.37
N GLU A 220 21.64 13.41 17.19
CA GLU A 220 20.19 13.61 17.06
C GLU A 220 19.39 12.51 17.78
N VAL A 221 19.83 11.24 17.68
CA VAL A 221 19.24 10.13 18.44
C VAL A 221 19.31 10.42 19.95
N ARG A 222 20.47 10.82 20.47
CA ARG A 222 20.63 11.17 21.90
C ARG A 222 19.71 12.33 22.27
N THR A 223 19.63 13.36 21.45
CA THR A 223 18.74 14.51 21.69
C THR A 223 17.28 14.07 21.84
N VAL A 224 16.79 13.15 20.98
CA VAL A 224 15.42 12.61 21.11
C VAL A 224 15.26 11.81 22.39
N ILE A 225 16.26 10.99 22.77
CA ILE A 225 16.21 10.20 24.00
C ILE A 225 16.19 11.12 25.23
N ASP A 226 17.04 12.15 25.27
CA ASP A 226 17.09 13.13 26.37
C ASP A 226 15.73 13.83 26.54
N LEU A 227 15.05 14.16 25.43
CA LEU A 227 13.69 14.70 25.42
C LEU A 227 12.65 13.73 25.98
N LEU A 228 12.74 12.45 25.60
CA LEU A 228 11.82 11.41 26.08
C LEU A 228 12.00 11.12 27.58
N ASP A 229 13.21 11.32 28.10
CA ASP A 229 13.56 11.09 29.50
C ASP A 229 13.36 12.33 30.37
N ASP A 230 13.17 13.53 29.79
CA ASP A 230 12.97 14.79 30.59
C ASP A 230 11.51 14.88 31.09
N PRO A 231 11.28 14.81 32.41
CA PRO A 231 9.94 14.89 32.98
C PRO A 231 9.25 16.25 32.80
N ASN A 232 10.00 17.28 32.43
CA ASN A 232 9.46 18.63 32.21
C ASN A 232 9.00 18.87 30.77
N VAL A 233 9.34 17.96 29.84
CA VAL A 233 8.96 18.04 28.40
C VAL A 233 7.80 17.10 28.11
N VAL A 234 6.80 17.62 27.44
CA VAL A 234 5.68 16.76 26.94
C VAL A 234 6.10 16.10 25.66
N THR A 235 6.19 14.76 25.68
CA THR A 235 6.55 13.91 24.53
C THR A 235 5.56 12.78 24.33
N LYS A 236 4.33 12.94 24.83
CA LYS A 236 3.30 11.90 24.90
C LYS A 236 2.91 11.37 23.53
N SER A 237 2.96 12.21 22.50
CA SER A 237 2.59 11.84 21.13
C SER A 237 3.77 11.27 20.34
N VAL A 238 5.02 11.40 20.82
CA VAL A 238 6.20 10.82 20.16
C VAL A 238 6.19 9.31 20.37
N THR A 239 6.00 8.58 19.27
CA THR A 239 5.86 7.11 19.29
C THR A 239 6.90 6.40 18.44
N ARG A 240 7.63 7.15 17.59
CA ARG A 240 8.60 6.55 16.67
C ARG A 240 9.79 7.48 16.43
N LEU A 241 10.95 6.85 16.34
CA LEU A 241 12.21 7.46 15.91
C LEU A 241 12.66 6.82 14.60
N MET A 242 12.74 7.62 13.52
CA MET A 242 13.27 7.17 12.23
C MET A 242 14.78 7.38 12.19
N LEU A 243 15.50 6.33 11.82
CA LEU A 243 16.94 6.29 11.60
C LEU A 243 17.18 6.41 10.10
N ASP A 244 17.39 7.63 9.60
CA ASP A 244 17.46 7.91 8.18
C ASP A 244 18.89 7.81 7.65
N ASN A 245 19.12 6.92 6.70
CA ASN A 245 20.41 6.67 6.05
C ASN A 245 21.58 6.34 7.00
N MET A 246 21.30 5.71 8.15
CA MET A 246 22.33 5.28 9.10
C MET A 246 23.00 3.96 8.67
N SER A 247 24.22 3.75 9.14
CA SER A 247 24.91 2.46 9.00
C SER A 247 24.26 1.36 9.86
N ILE A 248 24.50 0.09 9.52
CA ILE A 248 24.01 -1.06 10.31
C ILE A 248 24.49 -0.97 11.77
N ASP A 249 25.72 -0.55 12.00
CA ASP A 249 26.30 -0.44 13.36
C ASP A 249 25.70 0.74 14.14
N ASP A 250 25.45 1.87 13.47
CA ASP A 250 24.74 3.00 14.08
C ASP A 250 23.28 2.62 14.41
N MET A 251 22.57 1.91 13.50
CA MET A 251 21.22 1.42 13.77
C MET A 251 21.17 0.52 15.00
N LYS A 252 22.10 -0.46 15.12
CA LYS A 252 22.20 -1.32 16.31
C LYS A 252 22.44 -0.50 17.59
N THR A 253 23.34 0.47 17.50
CA THR A 253 23.66 1.35 18.64
C THR A 253 22.46 2.21 19.00
N ALA A 254 21.76 2.79 18.02
CA ALA A 254 20.56 3.59 18.22
C ALA A 254 19.43 2.77 18.87
N VAL A 255 19.16 1.57 18.36
CA VAL A 255 18.16 0.65 18.93
C VAL A 255 18.46 0.32 20.39
N ALA A 256 19.73 0.02 20.71
CA ALA A 256 20.16 -0.24 22.08
C ALA A 256 19.98 0.98 22.99
N LEU A 257 20.25 2.20 22.50
CA LEU A 257 20.06 3.44 23.24
C LEU A 257 18.59 3.79 23.44
N VAL A 258 17.76 3.62 22.42
CA VAL A 258 16.29 3.84 22.51
C VAL A 258 15.67 2.90 23.54
N ALA A 259 16.16 1.66 23.65
CA ALA A 259 15.78 0.69 24.67
C ALA A 259 14.25 0.55 24.88
N GLY A 260 13.50 0.56 23.78
CA GLY A 260 12.04 0.34 23.78
C GLY A 260 11.19 1.53 24.25
N ARG A 261 11.76 2.72 24.45
CA ARG A 261 10.99 3.94 24.80
C ARG A 261 9.97 4.31 23.73
N VAL A 262 10.38 4.17 22.47
CA VAL A 262 9.56 4.36 21.27
C VAL A 262 9.93 3.29 20.24
N ASP A 263 9.08 3.09 19.22
CA ASP A 263 9.42 2.27 18.09
C ASP A 263 10.56 2.89 17.27
N THR A 264 11.36 2.05 16.63
CA THR A 264 12.42 2.50 15.70
C THR A 264 12.08 2.13 14.27
N GLU A 265 12.36 3.04 13.34
CA GLU A 265 12.17 2.81 11.90
C GLU A 265 13.48 3.05 11.16
N ALA A 266 13.94 2.09 10.36
CA ALA A 266 15.03 2.29 9.43
C ALA A 266 14.49 2.79 8.08
N SER A 267 15.09 3.85 7.54
CA SER A 267 14.73 4.46 6.26
C SER A 267 15.97 4.82 5.46
N GLY A 268 15.80 4.88 4.14
CA GLY A 268 16.86 5.29 3.21
C GLY A 268 17.58 4.12 2.54
N ASN A 269 17.60 4.14 1.20
CA ASN A 269 18.32 3.19 0.33
C ASN A 269 18.07 1.69 0.62
N VAL A 270 16.87 1.35 1.13
CA VAL A 270 16.49 -0.04 1.43
C VAL A 270 16.21 -0.77 0.13
N THR A 271 16.98 -1.84 -0.11
CA THR A 271 16.81 -2.77 -1.25
C THR A 271 16.55 -4.19 -0.76
N LEU A 272 16.16 -5.08 -1.66
CA LEU A 272 15.97 -6.50 -1.29
C LEU A 272 17.27 -7.14 -0.81
N ASP A 273 18.43 -6.69 -1.30
CA ASP A 273 19.75 -7.20 -0.90
C ASP A 273 20.16 -6.70 0.50
N THR A 274 19.67 -5.54 0.95
CA THR A 274 20.07 -4.93 2.22
C THR A 274 19.05 -5.10 3.35
N VAL A 275 17.79 -5.37 3.01
CA VAL A 275 16.68 -5.39 3.97
C VAL A 275 16.84 -6.44 5.07
N HIS A 276 17.47 -7.58 4.75
CA HIS A 276 17.74 -8.63 5.75
C HIS A 276 18.66 -8.11 6.85
N ASP A 277 19.80 -7.53 6.49
CA ASP A 277 20.78 -7.03 7.46
C ASP A 277 20.21 -5.89 8.29
N ILE A 278 19.39 -5.02 7.68
CA ILE A 278 18.65 -3.97 8.39
C ILE A 278 17.69 -4.60 9.40
N GLY A 279 16.93 -5.63 9.02
CA GLY A 279 16.01 -6.36 9.91
C GLY A 279 16.70 -6.96 11.14
N GLN A 280 17.97 -7.37 11.01
CA GLN A 280 18.76 -7.94 12.11
C GLN A 280 19.34 -6.87 13.05
N THR A 281 19.16 -5.58 12.80
CA THR A 281 19.59 -4.51 13.71
C THR A 281 18.71 -4.37 14.95
N GLY A 282 17.52 -4.95 14.92
CA GLY A 282 16.53 -4.85 15.99
C GLY A 282 15.55 -3.68 15.83
N VAL A 283 15.55 -2.98 14.71
CA VAL A 283 14.53 -1.97 14.41
C VAL A 283 13.14 -2.59 14.35
N THR A 284 12.13 -1.85 14.77
CA THR A 284 10.72 -2.28 14.74
C THR A 284 10.18 -2.30 13.31
N TYR A 285 10.50 -1.26 12.55
CA TYR A 285 10.01 -1.04 11.20
C TYR A 285 11.15 -0.75 10.21
N ILE A 286 10.88 -1.09 8.95
CA ILE A 286 11.73 -0.70 7.82
C ILE A 286 10.81 -0.10 6.76
N SER A 287 11.05 1.15 6.33
CA SER A 287 10.27 1.76 5.26
C SER A 287 11.03 1.80 3.95
N SER A 288 10.33 1.45 2.86
CA SER A 288 10.87 1.53 1.51
C SER A 288 9.86 2.08 0.52
N GLY A 289 10.26 3.14 -0.19
CA GLY A 289 9.46 3.67 -1.29
C GLY A 289 9.42 2.73 -2.50
N ALA A 290 10.39 1.83 -2.64
CA ALA A 290 10.48 0.88 -3.74
C ALA A 290 9.23 -0.01 -3.84
N LEU A 291 8.58 -0.31 -2.71
CA LEU A 291 7.36 -1.12 -2.66
C LEU A 291 6.23 -0.55 -3.53
N THR A 292 6.23 0.75 -3.82
CA THR A 292 5.11 1.40 -4.53
C THR A 292 5.54 2.26 -5.73
N HIS A 293 6.78 2.78 -5.79
CA HIS A 293 7.20 3.66 -6.89
C HIS A 293 7.96 2.95 -8.03
N SER A 294 8.54 1.76 -7.79
CA SER A 294 9.36 1.05 -8.80
C SER A 294 8.93 -0.41 -8.97
N VAL A 295 7.62 -0.61 -9.06
CA VAL A 295 7.02 -1.93 -9.13
C VAL A 295 6.92 -2.41 -10.57
N SER A 296 7.33 -3.65 -10.82
CA SER A 296 6.98 -4.38 -12.02
C SER A 296 5.57 -4.98 -11.84
N ALA A 297 4.67 -4.66 -12.77
CA ALA A 297 3.34 -5.27 -12.79
C ALA A 297 3.45 -6.80 -12.94
N LEU A 298 2.62 -7.56 -12.23
CA LEU A 298 2.54 -9.00 -12.41
C LEU A 298 1.80 -9.31 -13.71
N ASP A 299 2.39 -10.12 -14.58
CA ASP A 299 1.77 -10.44 -15.87
C ASP A 299 0.57 -11.37 -15.69
N ILE A 300 -0.62 -10.90 -16.08
CA ILE A 300 -1.92 -11.59 -16.01
C ILE A 300 -2.63 -11.35 -17.34
N SER A 301 -3.31 -12.36 -17.86
CA SER A 301 -4.17 -12.23 -19.05
C SER A 301 -5.61 -12.65 -18.75
N LEU A 302 -6.55 -12.03 -19.47
CA LEU A 302 -7.93 -12.48 -19.58
C LEU A 302 -8.08 -13.17 -20.95
N ASN A 303 -8.63 -14.37 -20.95
CA ASN A 303 -8.86 -15.14 -22.18
C ASN A 303 -10.34 -15.54 -22.24
N ILE A 304 -10.99 -15.22 -23.35
CA ILE A 304 -12.36 -15.67 -23.63
C ILE A 304 -12.31 -17.10 -24.13
N ASP A 305 -13.16 -17.96 -23.57
CA ASP A 305 -13.34 -19.32 -24.06
C ASP A 305 -14.07 -19.29 -25.41
N VAL A 306 -13.50 -19.96 -26.40
CA VAL A 306 -14.01 -20.02 -27.78
C VAL A 306 -14.80 -21.30 -27.97
#